data_1e85ce38ee9dbac8a9a490c30681b863
#
_entry.id   1e85ce38ee9dbac8a9a490c30681b863
#
_cell.length_a   1.000
_cell.length_b   1.000
_cell.length_c   1.000
_cell.angle_alpha   90.00
_cell.angle_beta   90.00
_cell.angle_gamma   90.00
#
_symmetry.space_group_name_H-M   'P 1'
#
loop_
_entity.id
_entity.type
_entity.pdbx_description
1 polymer ?
#
loop_
_entity_poly.entity_id
_entity_poly.type
_entity_poly.pdbx_seq_one_letter_code
_entity_poly.pdbx_strand_id
1 'polypeptide(L)'
;MAERAGFCFGVKRAVDAILEALTAGETDRAVWTIGMPIHNPQEVARLRSMGLRVAKDASEVPPGVRVLIRAHGESRAVLNELREKGVCVIDTTCPFVRRAQDLANSLSDEGYHIVLLGDRNHPEIRSIMGYVDGGLDVVADEAEAERLPKRGCVALISQT
;
A
#
# COMPACT_ATOMS: atom_id res chain seq x y z
N MET A 1 16.12 22.79 17.17
CA MET A 1 15.90 21.79 16.11
C MET A 1 15.52 20.49 16.80
N ALA A 2 14.62 19.68 16.20
CA ALA A 2 14.29 18.38 16.76
C ALA A 2 15.53 17.48 16.66
N GLU A 3 15.87 16.76 17.74
CA GLU A 3 17.02 15.82 17.77
C GLU A 3 16.84 14.63 16.80
N ARG A 4 15.61 14.37 16.35
CA ARG A 4 15.26 13.35 15.36
C ARG A 4 14.31 13.94 14.35
N ALA A 5 14.82 14.39 13.23
CA ALA A 5 14.05 14.79 12.06
C ALA A 5 14.26 13.74 10.95
N GLY A 6 13.19 13.34 10.27
CA GLY A 6 13.29 12.40 9.16
C GLY A 6 11.98 11.64 8.90
N PHE A 7 12.04 10.73 7.95
CA PHE A 7 10.94 9.83 7.64
C PHE A 7 10.74 8.76 8.73
N CYS A 8 9.50 8.31 8.93
CA CYS A 8 9.26 7.13 9.75
C CYS A 8 9.94 5.90 9.12
N PHE A 9 10.09 4.83 9.89
CA PHE A 9 10.78 3.60 9.46
C PHE A 9 10.23 3.05 8.12
N GLY A 10 8.90 2.98 7.97
CA GLY A 10 8.27 2.45 6.75
C GLY A 10 8.56 3.30 5.51
N VAL A 11 8.46 4.63 5.64
CA VAL A 11 8.79 5.57 4.55
C VAL A 11 10.27 5.53 4.21
N LYS A 12 11.15 5.50 5.22
CA LYS A 12 12.60 5.40 4.99
C LYS A 12 12.94 4.14 4.20
N ARG A 13 12.40 2.99 4.62
CA ARG A 13 12.60 1.71 3.92
C ARG A 13 12.16 1.76 2.46
N ALA A 14 11.00 2.37 2.18
CA ALA A 14 10.51 2.51 0.80
C ALA A 14 11.42 3.41 -0.05
N VAL A 15 11.88 4.54 0.49
CA VAL A 15 12.82 5.45 -0.20
C VAL A 15 14.16 4.77 -0.45
N ASP A 16 14.72 4.08 0.54
CA ASP A 16 16.00 3.37 0.41
C ASP A 16 15.91 2.29 -0.69
N ALA A 17 14.83 1.51 -0.74
CA ALA A 17 14.62 0.51 -1.78
C ALA A 17 14.44 1.11 -3.18
N ILE A 18 13.78 2.27 -3.30
CA ILE A 18 13.68 3.00 -4.57
C ILE A 18 15.08 3.45 -5.03
N LEU A 19 15.87 4.03 -4.13
CA LEU A 19 17.23 4.49 -4.44
C LEU A 19 18.12 3.32 -4.86
N GLU A 20 18.08 2.22 -4.13
CA GLU A 20 18.79 1.00 -4.48
C GLU A 20 18.39 0.51 -5.88
N ALA A 21 17.10 0.44 -6.16
CA ALA A 21 16.60 0.02 -7.47
C ALA A 21 17.00 0.97 -8.60
N LEU A 22 17.09 2.27 -8.36
CA LEU A 22 17.52 3.28 -9.34
C LEU A 22 19.04 3.29 -9.57
N THR A 23 19.83 2.92 -8.56
CA THR A 23 21.30 2.98 -8.62
C THR A 23 21.96 1.63 -8.93
N ALA A 24 21.26 0.52 -8.72
CA ALA A 24 21.73 -0.81 -9.10
C ALA A 24 21.82 -0.91 -10.62
N GLY A 25 22.96 -0.60 -11.18
CA GLY A 25 23.25 -0.48 -12.62
C GLY A 25 23.11 -1.78 -13.45
N GLU A 26 22.45 -2.78 -12.92
CA GLU A 26 22.43 -4.14 -13.49
C GLU A 26 21.29 -4.41 -14.47
N THR A 27 20.34 -3.53 -14.65
CA THR A 27 19.24 -3.81 -15.58
C THR A 27 18.80 -2.55 -16.33
N ASP A 28 18.68 -2.68 -17.64
CA ASP A 28 17.99 -1.75 -18.57
C ASP A 28 16.48 -1.56 -18.22
N ARG A 29 16.05 -2.05 -17.07
CA ARG A 29 14.64 -2.07 -16.65
C ARG A 29 14.29 -0.81 -15.87
N ALA A 30 13.39 -0.02 -16.43
CA ALA A 30 12.83 1.14 -15.78
C ALA A 30 12.19 0.79 -14.43
N VAL A 31 12.34 1.69 -13.45
CA VAL A 31 11.77 1.56 -12.10
C VAL A 31 10.47 2.33 -12.02
N TRP A 32 9.41 1.64 -11.64
CA TRP A 32 8.06 2.18 -11.54
C TRP A 32 7.50 2.07 -10.13
N THR A 33 6.51 2.89 -9.82
CA THR A 33 5.63 2.74 -8.66
C THR A 33 4.19 3.05 -9.08
N ILE A 34 3.21 2.45 -8.39
CA ILE A 34 1.80 2.77 -8.59
C ILE A 34 1.40 3.82 -7.56
N GLY A 35 0.92 4.97 -8.04
CA GLY A 35 0.65 6.13 -7.21
C GLY A 35 1.91 6.72 -6.56
N MET A 36 1.71 7.72 -5.73
CA MET A 36 2.82 8.39 -5.03
C MET A 36 3.46 7.43 -4.02
N PRO A 37 4.79 7.21 -4.07
CA PRO A 37 5.46 6.26 -3.17
C PRO A 37 5.39 6.68 -1.70
N ILE A 38 5.39 8.00 -1.47
CA ILE A 38 5.31 8.64 -0.14
C ILE A 38 4.57 9.97 -0.24
N HIS A 39 4.09 10.50 0.89
CA HIS A 39 3.38 11.79 0.97
C HIS A 39 4.31 13.02 1.02
N ASN A 40 5.48 12.96 0.42
CA ASN A 40 6.42 14.08 0.32
C ASN A 40 6.67 14.46 -1.15
N PRO A 41 6.02 15.53 -1.68
CA PRO A 41 6.14 15.89 -3.09
C PRO A 41 7.57 16.25 -3.52
N GLN A 42 8.38 16.86 -2.64
CA GLN A 42 9.76 17.25 -2.93
C GLN A 42 10.64 16.01 -3.13
N GLU A 43 10.52 15.03 -2.23
CA GLU A 43 11.26 13.79 -2.36
C GLU A 43 10.81 12.97 -3.57
N VAL A 44 9.51 12.93 -3.86
CA VAL A 44 8.99 12.30 -5.08
C VAL A 44 9.55 12.98 -6.33
N ALA A 45 9.62 14.32 -6.37
CA ALA A 45 10.23 15.05 -7.49
C ALA A 45 11.72 14.69 -7.65
N ARG A 46 12.45 14.57 -6.55
CA ARG A 46 13.86 14.12 -6.56
C ARG A 46 14.00 12.71 -7.11
N LEU A 47 13.19 11.77 -6.66
CA LEU A 47 13.22 10.38 -7.15
C LEU A 47 12.85 10.29 -8.63
N ARG A 48 11.89 11.11 -9.10
CA ARG A 48 11.55 11.22 -10.53
C ARG A 48 12.71 11.77 -11.36
N SER A 49 13.44 12.76 -10.88
CA SER A 49 14.63 13.28 -11.58
C SER A 49 15.75 12.24 -11.69
N MET A 50 15.75 11.22 -10.80
CA MET A 50 16.66 10.08 -10.85
C MET A 50 16.15 8.92 -11.72
N GLY A 51 14.96 9.04 -12.33
CA GLY A 51 14.42 8.05 -13.26
C GLY A 51 13.23 7.23 -12.74
N LEU A 52 12.72 7.50 -11.51
CA LEU A 52 11.50 6.87 -11.03
C LEU A 52 10.30 7.28 -11.89
N ARG A 53 9.54 6.30 -12.35
CA ARG A 53 8.27 6.51 -13.05
C ARG A 53 7.10 6.20 -12.13
N VAL A 54 6.06 7.02 -12.20
CA VAL A 54 4.87 6.88 -11.37
C VAL A 54 3.69 6.62 -12.29
N ALA A 55 3.13 5.41 -12.22
CA ALA A 55 1.90 5.03 -12.88
C ALA A 55 0.70 5.42 -12.00
N LYS A 56 -0.42 5.70 -12.61
CA LYS A 56 -1.68 5.95 -11.91
C LYS A 56 -2.26 4.65 -11.35
N ASP A 57 -2.19 3.59 -12.13
CA ASP A 57 -2.66 2.24 -11.79
C ASP A 57 -1.80 1.18 -12.50
N ALA A 58 -2.09 -0.10 -12.25
CA ALA A 58 -1.32 -1.21 -12.80
C ALA A 58 -1.44 -1.32 -14.34
N SER A 59 -2.51 -0.79 -14.95
CA SER A 59 -2.70 -0.86 -16.41
C SER A 59 -1.65 -0.05 -17.17
N GLU A 60 -1.18 1.06 -16.58
CA GLU A 60 -0.15 1.91 -17.17
C GLU A 60 1.27 1.33 -17.05
N VAL A 61 1.45 0.28 -16.25
CA VAL A 61 2.78 -0.34 -16.05
C VAL A 61 3.12 -1.24 -17.23
N PRO A 62 4.23 -1.00 -17.95
CA PRO A 62 4.66 -1.87 -19.02
C PRO A 62 5.10 -3.26 -18.51
N PRO A 63 5.03 -4.31 -19.35
CA PRO A 63 5.57 -5.61 -18.98
C PRO A 63 7.10 -5.58 -18.81
N GLY A 64 7.62 -6.47 -17.98
CA GLY A 64 9.05 -6.70 -17.82
C GLY A 64 9.83 -5.62 -17.05
N VAL A 65 9.19 -4.55 -16.56
CA VAL A 65 9.82 -3.52 -15.73
C VAL A 65 9.94 -3.94 -14.26
N ARG A 66 10.61 -3.11 -13.44
CA ARG A 66 10.60 -3.25 -11.98
C ARG A 66 9.53 -2.33 -11.37
N VAL A 67 8.71 -2.86 -10.47
CA VAL A 67 7.67 -2.10 -9.77
C VAL A 67 7.87 -2.19 -8.27
N LEU A 68 8.03 -1.04 -7.63
CA LEU A 68 8.03 -0.96 -6.17
C LEU A 68 6.60 -0.75 -5.66
N ILE A 69 6.19 -1.62 -4.74
CA ILE A 69 4.98 -1.44 -3.97
C ILE A 69 5.28 -0.47 -2.83
N ARG A 70 4.54 0.62 -2.76
CA ARG A 70 4.71 1.67 -1.75
C ARG A 70 4.47 1.18 -0.31
N ALA A 71 4.87 1.97 0.68
CA ALA A 71 4.72 1.63 2.10
C ALA A 71 3.26 1.34 2.52
N HIS A 72 2.28 1.91 1.84
CA HIS A 72 0.85 1.68 2.09
C HIS A 72 0.34 0.30 1.61
N GLY A 73 1.19 -0.46 0.90
CA GLY A 73 0.79 -1.71 0.28
C GLY A 73 -0.09 -1.54 -0.96
N GLU A 74 -0.48 -2.66 -1.53
CA GLU A 74 -1.43 -2.76 -2.65
C GLU A 74 -2.37 -3.95 -2.44
N SER A 75 -3.53 -3.93 -3.10
CA SER A 75 -4.49 -5.02 -3.07
C SER A 75 -3.96 -6.29 -3.77
N ARG A 76 -4.50 -7.46 -3.41
CA ARG A 76 -4.18 -8.73 -4.09
C ARG A 76 -4.43 -8.66 -5.59
N ALA A 77 -5.52 -8.01 -6.00
CA ALA A 77 -5.87 -7.88 -7.42
C ALA A 77 -4.78 -7.15 -8.20
N VAL A 78 -4.29 -6.01 -7.69
CA VAL A 78 -3.19 -5.25 -8.31
C VAL A 78 -1.90 -6.07 -8.35
N LEU A 79 -1.57 -6.77 -7.25
CA LEU A 79 -0.38 -7.62 -7.22
C LEU A 79 -0.43 -8.78 -8.22
N ASN A 80 -1.61 -9.37 -8.43
CA ASN A 80 -1.81 -10.43 -9.41
C ASN A 80 -1.70 -9.89 -10.84
N GLU A 81 -2.33 -8.74 -11.15
CA GLU A 81 -2.20 -8.08 -12.45
C GLU A 81 -0.73 -7.79 -12.79
N LEU A 82 0.05 -7.30 -11.82
CA LEU A 82 1.48 -7.06 -12.01
C LEU A 82 2.25 -8.36 -12.29
N ARG A 83 1.92 -9.45 -11.58
CA ARG A 83 2.55 -10.76 -11.82
C ARG A 83 2.23 -11.30 -13.20
N GLU A 84 0.99 -11.18 -13.67
CA GLU A 84 0.55 -11.61 -15.00
C GLU A 84 1.28 -10.84 -16.11
N LYS A 85 1.64 -9.57 -15.88
CA LYS A 85 2.47 -8.76 -16.79
C LYS A 85 3.96 -9.15 -16.77
N GLY A 86 4.38 -10.08 -15.92
CA GLY A 86 5.78 -10.50 -15.79
C GLY A 86 6.71 -9.40 -15.30
N VAL A 87 6.20 -8.43 -14.51
CA VAL A 87 7.03 -7.40 -13.89
C VAL A 87 7.77 -7.95 -12.66
N CYS A 88 8.93 -7.39 -12.37
CA CYS A 88 9.66 -7.68 -11.14
C CYS A 88 9.11 -6.81 -10.01
N VAL A 89 8.36 -7.41 -9.09
CA VAL A 89 7.75 -6.70 -7.95
C VAL A 89 8.74 -6.62 -6.79
N ILE A 90 9.03 -5.40 -6.32
CA ILE A 90 9.80 -5.12 -5.11
C ILE A 90 8.81 -4.61 -4.06
N ASP A 91 8.50 -5.44 -3.07
CA ASP A 91 7.49 -5.11 -2.07
C ASP A 91 8.11 -4.36 -0.89
N THR A 92 7.79 -3.07 -0.77
CA THR A 92 8.21 -2.21 0.33
C THR A 92 7.08 -1.89 1.31
N THR A 93 5.98 -2.65 1.28
CA THR A 93 4.87 -2.49 2.22
C THR A 93 5.37 -2.42 3.66
N CYS A 94 4.93 -1.42 4.40
CA CYS A 94 5.27 -1.26 5.81
C CYS A 94 4.85 -2.52 6.59
N PRO A 95 5.71 -3.08 7.48
CA PRO A 95 5.35 -4.27 8.24
C PRO A 95 4.06 -4.13 9.06
N PHE A 96 3.75 -2.93 9.55
CA PHE A 96 2.50 -2.67 10.26
C PHE A 96 1.29 -2.78 9.34
N VAL A 97 1.38 -2.23 8.13
CA VAL A 97 0.34 -2.36 7.11
C VAL A 97 0.19 -3.82 6.67
N ARG A 98 1.31 -4.52 6.46
CA ARG A 98 1.30 -5.96 6.13
C ARG A 98 0.56 -6.76 7.21
N ARG A 99 0.86 -6.50 8.47
CA ARG A 99 0.17 -7.16 9.59
C ARG A 99 -1.33 -6.88 9.60
N ALA A 100 -1.74 -5.63 9.27
CA ALA A 100 -3.17 -5.30 9.16
C ALA A 100 -3.86 -6.03 8.00
N GLN A 101 -3.18 -6.15 6.83
CA GLN A 101 -3.67 -6.94 5.71
C GLN A 101 -3.84 -8.43 6.07
N ASP A 102 -2.83 -9.03 6.71
CA ASP A 102 -2.84 -10.43 7.10
C ASP A 102 -3.93 -10.71 8.14
N LEU A 103 -4.08 -9.80 9.11
CA LEU A 103 -5.13 -9.89 10.13
C LEU A 103 -6.53 -9.76 9.52
N ALA A 104 -6.74 -8.78 8.62
CA ALA A 104 -8.01 -8.59 7.94
C ALA A 104 -8.40 -9.84 7.13
N ASN A 105 -7.41 -10.45 6.45
CA ASN A 105 -7.62 -11.69 5.73
C ASN A 105 -8.02 -12.84 6.66
N SER A 106 -7.22 -13.10 7.69
CA SER A 106 -7.45 -14.23 8.62
C SER A 106 -8.82 -14.13 9.29
N LEU A 107 -9.18 -12.93 9.79
CA LEU A 107 -10.48 -12.71 10.42
C LEU A 107 -11.64 -12.81 9.42
N SER A 108 -11.44 -12.37 8.17
CA SER A 108 -12.44 -12.57 7.11
C SER A 108 -12.67 -14.05 6.81
N ASP A 109 -11.59 -14.84 6.74
CA ASP A 109 -11.66 -16.30 6.53
C ASP A 109 -12.34 -17.02 7.70
N GLU A 110 -12.20 -16.49 8.92
CA GLU A 110 -12.89 -16.96 10.13
C GLU A 110 -14.37 -16.52 10.20
N GLY A 111 -14.86 -15.78 9.22
CA GLY A 111 -16.26 -15.33 9.11
C GLY A 111 -16.59 -14.05 9.90
N TYR A 112 -15.60 -13.31 10.37
CA TYR A 112 -15.83 -12.00 10.96
C TYR A 112 -16.23 -10.98 9.89
N HIS A 113 -17.16 -10.08 10.26
CA HIS A 113 -17.40 -8.87 9.50
C HIS A 113 -16.32 -7.84 9.83
N ILE A 114 -15.58 -7.40 8.84
CA ILE A 114 -14.46 -6.47 9.04
C ILE A 114 -14.97 -5.03 9.00
N VAL A 115 -14.61 -4.24 10.00
CA VAL A 115 -14.83 -2.79 10.01
C VAL A 115 -13.47 -2.11 10.00
N LEU A 116 -13.21 -1.32 8.96
CA LEU A 116 -11.99 -0.51 8.85
C LEU A 116 -12.29 0.91 9.31
N LEU A 117 -11.56 1.41 10.30
CA LEU A 117 -11.60 2.79 10.73
C LEU A 117 -10.53 3.60 9.98
N GLY A 118 -10.95 4.55 9.16
CA GLY A 118 -10.07 5.43 8.40
C GLY A 118 -10.74 6.03 7.16
N ASP A 119 -9.95 6.77 6.37
CA ASP A 119 -10.44 7.32 5.10
C ASP A 119 -10.51 6.22 4.03
N ARG A 120 -11.73 5.96 3.51
CA ARG A 120 -11.98 4.98 2.44
C ARG A 120 -11.09 5.18 1.21
N ASN A 121 -10.70 6.41 0.92
CA ASN A 121 -9.86 6.75 -0.23
C ASN A 121 -8.36 6.66 0.06
N HIS A 122 -7.99 6.52 1.33
CA HIS A 122 -6.58 6.40 1.70
C HIS A 122 -5.97 5.11 1.13
N PRO A 123 -4.75 5.17 0.56
CA PRO A 123 -4.10 4.01 -0.04
C PRO A 123 -3.97 2.79 0.87
N GLU A 124 -3.72 3.00 2.15
CA GLU A 124 -3.62 1.93 3.15
C GLU A 124 -4.96 1.22 3.34
N ILE A 125 -6.05 1.96 3.53
CA ILE A 125 -7.41 1.40 3.67
C ILE A 125 -7.77 0.61 2.40
N ARG A 126 -7.55 1.18 1.21
CA ARG A 126 -7.79 0.49 -0.07
C ARG A 126 -6.98 -0.79 -0.21
N SER A 127 -5.75 -0.76 0.26
CA SER A 127 -4.86 -1.92 0.26
C SER A 127 -5.41 -3.03 1.17
N ILE A 128 -5.82 -2.71 2.41
CA ILE A 128 -6.39 -3.67 3.37
C ILE A 128 -7.73 -4.22 2.86
N MET A 129 -8.60 -3.38 2.30
CA MET A 129 -9.87 -3.83 1.70
C MET A 129 -9.66 -4.95 0.68
N GLY A 130 -8.58 -4.92 -0.08
CA GLY A 130 -8.22 -5.94 -1.07
C GLY A 130 -7.80 -7.30 -0.49
N TYR A 131 -7.82 -7.45 0.83
CA TYR A 131 -7.53 -8.71 1.55
C TYR A 131 -8.77 -9.28 2.26
N VAL A 132 -9.92 -8.64 2.11
CA VAL A 132 -11.18 -9.07 2.73
C VAL A 132 -12.10 -9.61 1.66
N ASP A 133 -12.42 -10.89 1.73
CA ASP A 133 -13.32 -11.58 0.78
C ASP A 133 -14.76 -11.66 1.29
N GLY A 134 -15.00 -11.26 2.55
CA GLY A 134 -16.30 -11.31 3.23
C GLY A 134 -16.97 -9.96 3.41
N GLY A 135 -17.74 -9.84 4.51
CA GLY A 135 -18.40 -8.60 4.87
C GLY A 135 -17.42 -7.51 5.31
N LEU A 136 -17.54 -6.33 4.71
CA LEU A 136 -16.64 -5.20 4.96
C LEU A 136 -17.40 -3.88 5.01
N ASP A 137 -17.15 -3.09 6.06
CA ASP A 137 -17.52 -1.68 6.13
C ASP A 137 -16.28 -0.82 6.40
N VAL A 138 -16.29 0.42 5.90
CA VAL A 138 -15.27 1.43 6.21
C VAL A 138 -15.97 2.60 6.84
N VAL A 139 -15.50 3.04 8.01
CA VAL A 139 -16.05 4.17 8.76
C VAL A 139 -14.95 5.17 9.04
N ALA A 140 -15.27 6.45 8.91
CA ALA A 140 -14.33 7.53 9.20
C ALA A 140 -14.36 7.97 10.66
N ASP A 141 -15.50 7.78 11.34
CA ASP A 141 -15.73 8.24 12.71
C ASP A 141 -16.79 7.40 13.45
N GLU A 142 -17.04 7.77 14.71
CA GLU A 142 -18.02 7.14 15.58
C GLU A 142 -19.45 7.26 15.04
N ALA A 143 -19.80 8.41 14.46
CA ALA A 143 -21.15 8.62 13.94
C ALA A 143 -21.46 7.73 12.72
N GLU A 144 -20.47 7.41 11.91
CA GLU A 144 -20.61 6.40 10.85
C GLU A 144 -20.69 4.99 11.42
N ALA A 145 -19.90 4.70 12.45
CA ALA A 145 -19.92 3.39 13.11
C ALA A 145 -21.27 3.08 13.78
N GLU A 146 -21.91 4.08 14.40
CA GLU A 146 -23.24 3.95 15.03
C GLU A 146 -24.35 3.60 14.02
N ARG A 147 -24.17 3.96 12.75
CA ARG A 147 -25.15 3.67 11.68
C ARG A 147 -25.01 2.25 11.12
N LEU A 148 -23.94 1.54 11.47
CA LEU A 148 -23.77 0.18 11.01
C LEU A 148 -24.82 -0.77 11.62
N PRO A 149 -25.33 -1.73 10.85
CA PRO A 149 -26.24 -2.71 11.38
C PRO A 149 -25.53 -3.58 12.43
N LYS A 150 -26.23 -3.92 13.51
CA LYS A 150 -25.72 -4.86 14.51
C LYS A 150 -25.43 -6.22 13.88
N ARG A 151 -24.23 -6.74 14.09
CA ARG A 151 -23.73 -8.00 13.55
C ARG A 151 -23.19 -8.88 14.70
N GLY A 152 -23.13 -10.19 14.49
CA GLY A 152 -22.69 -11.14 15.52
C GLY A 152 -21.19 -11.03 15.81
N CYS A 153 -20.37 -11.34 14.81
CA CYS A 153 -18.90 -11.31 14.93
C CYS A 153 -18.33 -10.16 14.09
N VAL A 154 -17.74 -9.17 14.76
CA VAL A 154 -17.16 -7.99 14.14
C VAL A 154 -15.70 -7.84 14.58
N ALA A 155 -14.82 -7.53 13.64
CA ALA A 155 -13.44 -7.16 13.90
C ALA A 155 -13.17 -5.74 13.44
N LEU A 156 -12.62 -4.89 14.31
CA LEU A 156 -12.25 -3.51 14.02
C LEU A 156 -10.73 -3.42 13.76
N ILE A 157 -10.36 -2.86 12.62
CA ILE A 157 -8.98 -2.58 12.26
C ILE A 157 -8.87 -1.10 11.91
N SER A 158 -7.98 -0.37 12.57
CA SER A 158 -7.76 1.05 12.29
C SER A 158 -6.60 1.28 11.32
N GLN A 159 -6.73 2.35 10.54
CA GLN A 159 -5.60 2.91 9.77
C GLN A 159 -4.46 3.28 10.73
N THR A 160 -3.21 3.03 10.32
CA THR A 160 -1.99 3.32 11.10
C THR A 160 -1.58 4.79 11.03
#